data_b301f51d16f45625626a1effa392629f
#
_entry.id   b301f51d16f45625626a1effa392629f
#
_cell.length_a   1.000
_cell.length_b   1.000
_cell.length_c   1.000
_cell.angle_alpha   90.00
_cell.angle_beta   90.00
_cell.angle_gamma   90.00
#
_symmetry.space_group_name_H-M   'P 1'
#
loop_
_entity.id
_entity.type
_entity.pdbx_description
1 polymer ?
#
loop_
_entity_poly.entity_id
_entity_poly.type
_entity_poly.pdbx_seq_one_letter_code
_entity_poly.pdbx_strand_id
1 'polypeptide(L)'
;STVIHTGTEPVLGTSMADLLPLFEEDPETEGVAVYAEIGGSQEEECAEVIASGKFTKPFVVYVSGAWAPEGQRFSHASNIVERGRGSAKSKMDAITKAGGYVAMTPTDIPVILHEKLKK
;
A
#
# COMPACT_ATOMS: atom_id res chain seq x y z
N SER A 1 -9.92 14.38 -6.54
CA SER A 1 -9.00 13.44 -5.84
C SER A 1 -9.09 13.64 -4.35
N THR A 2 -8.96 12.57 -3.59
CA THR A 2 -8.90 12.56 -2.12
C THR A 2 -7.51 12.09 -1.70
N VAL A 3 -6.87 12.80 -0.77
CA VAL A 3 -5.56 12.43 -0.22
C VAL A 3 -5.71 12.22 1.29
N ILE A 4 -5.28 11.05 1.78
CA ILE A 4 -5.33 10.71 3.20
C ILE A 4 -3.93 10.25 3.63
N HIS A 5 -3.49 10.75 4.76
CA HIS A 5 -2.26 10.32 5.42
C HIS A 5 -2.61 9.55 6.71
N THR A 6 -2.21 8.28 6.77
CA THR A 6 -2.57 7.39 7.90
C THR A 6 -1.53 7.32 9.01
N GLY A 7 -0.29 7.75 8.75
CA GLY A 7 0.82 7.58 9.69
C GLY A 7 1.42 6.17 9.69
N THR A 8 2.44 5.98 10.51
CA THR A 8 3.21 4.73 10.62
C THR A 8 3.38 4.27 12.08
N GLU A 9 2.72 4.93 13.02
CA GLU A 9 2.79 4.63 14.44
C GLU A 9 2.19 3.25 14.75
N PRO A 10 2.63 2.57 15.82
CA PRO A 10 2.07 1.28 16.23
C PRO A 10 0.58 1.32 16.59
N VAL A 11 0.08 2.49 17.00
CA VAL A 11 -1.34 2.71 17.29
C VAL A 11 -1.88 3.75 16.33
N LEU A 12 -2.76 3.30 15.44
CA LEU A 12 -3.43 4.14 14.44
C LEU A 12 -4.89 4.33 14.79
N GLY A 13 -5.43 5.51 14.48
CA GLY A 13 -6.87 5.75 14.56
C GLY A 13 -7.63 5.03 13.44
N THR A 14 -7.14 5.17 12.22
CA THR A 14 -7.69 4.53 11.01
C THR A 14 -6.55 4.00 10.17
N SER A 15 -6.58 2.73 9.84
CA SER A 15 -5.59 2.11 8.96
C SER A 15 -5.92 2.32 7.47
N MET A 16 -4.94 2.08 6.60
CA MET A 16 -5.20 2.05 5.16
C MET A 16 -6.24 0.97 4.79
N ALA A 17 -6.18 -0.18 5.44
CA ALA A 17 -7.11 -1.27 5.20
C ALA A 17 -8.56 -0.90 5.56
N ASP A 18 -8.77 -0.08 6.59
CA ASP A 18 -10.10 0.42 6.96
C ASP A 18 -10.68 1.40 5.92
N LEU A 19 -9.82 2.10 5.18
CA LEU A 19 -10.23 3.06 4.15
C LEU A 19 -10.65 2.40 2.84
N LEU A 20 -10.11 1.23 2.50
CA LEU A 20 -10.38 0.59 1.23
C LEU A 20 -11.86 0.28 0.99
N PRO A 21 -12.63 -0.27 1.96
CA PRO A 21 -14.07 -0.45 1.77
C PRO A 21 -14.84 0.86 1.54
N LEU A 22 -14.41 1.95 2.16
CA LEU A 22 -15.01 3.26 1.95
C LEU A 22 -14.76 3.78 0.54
N PHE A 23 -13.55 3.61 0.01
CA PHE A 23 -13.23 3.93 -1.37
C PHE A 23 -13.92 2.99 -2.38
N GLU A 24 -14.18 1.74 -2.00
CA GLU A 24 -14.97 0.82 -2.84
C GLU A 24 -16.38 1.33 -3.04
N GLU A 25 -17.03 1.81 -1.98
CA GLU A 25 -18.39 2.33 -2.01
C GLU A 25 -18.49 3.73 -2.66
N ASP A 26 -17.41 4.49 -2.72
CA ASP A 26 -17.39 5.82 -3.31
C ASP A 26 -17.47 5.76 -4.86
N PRO A 27 -18.55 6.24 -5.47
CA PRO A 27 -18.72 6.19 -6.92
C PRO A 27 -17.75 7.09 -7.69
N GLU A 28 -17.13 8.07 -7.05
CA GLU A 28 -16.13 8.95 -7.67
C GLU A 28 -14.71 8.39 -7.61
N THR A 29 -14.47 7.37 -6.79
CA THR A 29 -13.18 6.70 -6.72
C THR A 29 -13.08 5.61 -7.77
N GLU A 30 -12.17 5.75 -8.71
CA GLU A 30 -11.93 4.78 -9.78
C GLU A 30 -10.73 3.87 -9.47
N GLY A 31 -9.82 4.29 -8.61
CA GLY A 31 -8.64 3.53 -8.20
C GLY A 31 -7.92 4.19 -7.03
N VAL A 32 -7.02 3.46 -6.39
CA VAL A 32 -6.26 3.93 -5.22
C VAL A 32 -4.77 3.82 -5.49
N ALA A 33 -4.04 4.88 -5.19
CA ALA A 33 -2.59 4.93 -5.20
C ALA A 33 -2.06 5.09 -3.78
N VAL A 34 -1.04 4.31 -3.43
CA VAL A 34 -0.40 4.35 -2.12
C VAL A 34 1.09 4.62 -2.26
N TYR A 35 1.55 5.62 -1.54
CA TYR A 35 2.96 5.81 -1.26
C TYR A 35 3.25 5.23 0.13
N ALA A 36 3.97 4.13 0.17
CA ALA A 36 4.27 3.39 1.38
C ALA A 36 5.76 3.49 1.76
N GLU A 37 6.04 3.20 3.01
CA GLU A 37 7.40 3.07 3.54
C GLU A 37 7.60 1.64 4.06
N ILE A 38 8.86 1.24 4.23
CA ILE A 38 9.18 -0.01 4.94
C ILE A 38 8.76 0.09 6.40
N GLY A 39 8.51 -1.04 7.05
CA GLY A 39 8.01 -1.12 8.42
C GLY A 39 6.49 -1.18 8.50
N GLY A 40 5.97 -1.63 9.63
CA GLY A 40 4.53 -1.86 9.82
C GLY A 40 3.95 -2.96 8.91
N SER A 41 2.64 -3.09 8.93
CA SER A 41 1.89 -4.15 8.23
C SER A 41 0.68 -3.65 7.44
N GLN A 42 0.51 -2.33 7.28
CA GLN A 42 -0.69 -1.77 6.68
C GLN A 42 -0.90 -2.23 5.22
N GLU A 43 0.17 -2.38 4.44
CA GLU A 43 0.08 -2.81 3.06
C GLU A 43 -0.27 -4.30 2.94
N GLU A 44 0.23 -5.13 3.86
CA GLU A 44 -0.16 -6.53 3.96
C GLU A 44 -1.64 -6.66 4.35
N GLU A 45 -2.13 -5.81 5.25
CA GLU A 45 -3.55 -5.74 5.61
C GLU A 45 -4.41 -5.28 4.43
N CYS A 46 -3.95 -4.31 3.64
CA CYS A 46 -4.59 -3.94 2.38
C CYS A 46 -4.67 -5.11 1.40
N ALA A 47 -3.59 -5.91 1.31
CA ALA A 47 -3.57 -7.10 0.46
C ALA A 47 -4.65 -8.11 0.89
N GLU A 48 -4.89 -8.30 2.18
CA GLU A 48 -5.95 -9.15 2.70
C GLU A 48 -7.34 -8.64 2.29
N VAL A 49 -7.58 -7.34 2.35
CA VAL A 49 -8.85 -6.72 1.91
C VAL A 49 -9.08 -6.92 0.42
N ILE A 50 -8.04 -6.74 -0.41
CA ILE A 50 -8.10 -6.95 -1.86
C ILE A 50 -8.36 -8.44 -2.16
N ALA A 51 -7.61 -9.34 -1.55
CA ALA A 51 -7.75 -10.78 -1.76
C ALA A 51 -9.13 -11.31 -1.35
N SER A 52 -9.76 -10.70 -0.34
CA SER A 52 -11.12 -11.06 0.10
C SER A 52 -12.23 -10.57 -0.82
N GLY A 53 -11.91 -9.76 -1.83
CA GLY A 53 -12.89 -9.16 -2.74
C GLY A 53 -13.65 -7.95 -2.18
N LYS A 54 -13.25 -7.44 -1.02
CA LYS A 54 -13.86 -6.24 -0.42
C LYS A 54 -13.37 -4.94 -1.07
N PHE A 55 -12.33 -5.01 -1.87
CA PHE A 55 -11.86 -3.92 -2.71
C PHE A 55 -11.52 -4.48 -4.09
N THR A 56 -12.18 -3.98 -5.13
CA THR A 56 -12.08 -4.50 -6.49
C THR A 56 -11.50 -3.53 -7.50
N LYS A 57 -11.39 -2.26 -7.12
CA LYS A 57 -10.83 -1.19 -7.97
C LYS A 57 -9.31 -1.32 -8.08
N PRO A 58 -8.67 -0.77 -9.11
CA PRO A 58 -7.21 -0.78 -9.23
C PRO A 58 -6.53 -0.21 -7.98
N PHE A 59 -5.57 -0.94 -7.45
CA PHE A 59 -4.74 -0.57 -6.31
C PHE A 59 -3.27 -0.61 -6.72
N VAL A 60 -2.57 0.52 -6.62
CA VAL A 60 -1.16 0.63 -6.97
C VAL A 60 -0.37 1.10 -5.76
N VAL A 61 0.69 0.41 -5.42
CA VAL A 61 1.58 0.79 -4.31
C VAL A 61 3.00 1.02 -4.81
N TYR A 62 3.63 2.08 -4.32
CA TYR A 62 5.06 2.26 -4.34
C TYR A 62 5.59 2.15 -2.91
N VAL A 63 6.61 1.32 -2.69
CA VAL A 63 7.22 1.13 -1.36
C VAL A 63 8.60 1.79 -1.37
N SER A 64 8.75 2.88 -0.63
CA SER A 64 10.03 3.54 -0.44
C SER A 64 10.93 2.75 0.52
N GLY A 65 12.24 2.92 0.37
CA GLY A 65 13.21 2.23 1.23
C GLY A 65 13.48 0.77 0.88
N ALA A 66 13.10 0.31 -0.33
CA ALA A 66 13.35 -1.05 -0.79
C ALA A 66 14.83 -1.48 -0.77
N TRP A 67 15.74 -0.50 -0.78
CA TRP A 67 17.19 -0.68 -0.68
C TRP A 67 17.68 -0.84 0.76
N ALA A 68 16.83 -0.58 1.75
CA ALA A 68 17.22 -0.56 3.15
C ALA A 68 17.49 -1.98 3.69
N PRO A 69 18.63 -2.22 4.36
CA PRO A 69 18.89 -3.49 5.02
C PRO A 69 17.88 -3.78 6.14
N GLU A 70 17.60 -5.05 6.36
CA GLU A 70 16.75 -5.48 7.48
C GLU A 70 17.33 -5.05 8.84
N GLY A 71 16.44 -4.69 9.76
CA GLY A 71 16.81 -4.36 11.15
C GLY A 71 17.31 -2.93 11.36
N GLN A 72 17.45 -2.12 10.33
CA GLN A 72 17.80 -0.71 10.46
C GLN A 72 16.54 0.18 10.47
N ARG A 73 16.62 1.28 11.21
CA ARG A 73 15.58 2.32 11.22
C ARG A 73 15.88 3.33 10.13
N PHE A 74 14.86 3.65 9.36
CA PHE A 74 14.93 4.70 8.34
C PHE A 74 13.78 5.69 8.53
N SER A 75 14.10 6.96 8.44
CA SER A 75 13.16 8.08 8.45
C SER A 75 12.41 8.27 9.77
N HIS A 76 11.52 7.34 10.16
CA HIS A 76 10.73 7.40 11.38
C HIS A 76 11.08 6.28 12.36
N ALA A 77 10.82 6.51 13.66
CA ALA A 77 11.08 5.51 14.70
C ALA A 77 10.28 4.21 14.53
N SER A 78 9.16 4.28 13.81
CA SER A 78 8.26 3.16 13.52
C SER A 78 8.64 2.37 12.26
N ASN A 79 9.54 2.88 11.42
CA ASN A 79 9.99 2.20 10.21
C ASN A 79 11.00 1.08 10.54
N ILE A 80 10.53 0.05 11.24
CA ILE A 80 11.32 -1.11 11.63
C ILE A 80 10.79 -2.33 10.91
N VAL A 81 11.70 -3.05 10.24
CA VAL A 81 11.40 -4.36 9.66
C VAL A 81 11.68 -5.43 10.71
N GLU A 82 10.66 -6.12 11.16
CA GLU A 82 10.76 -7.19 12.16
C GLU A 82 10.39 -8.55 11.54
N ARG A 83 11.28 -9.54 11.73
CA ARG A 83 11.05 -10.93 11.32
C ARG A 83 10.58 -11.12 9.87
N GLY A 84 11.08 -10.32 8.95
CA GLY A 84 10.72 -10.34 7.54
C GLY A 84 9.36 -9.68 7.22
N ARG A 85 8.56 -9.30 8.21
CA ARG A 85 7.34 -8.49 8.03
C ARG A 85 7.69 -7.03 7.92
N GLY A 86 6.98 -6.31 7.07
CA GLY A 86 7.22 -4.89 6.85
C GLY A 86 8.42 -4.58 5.95
N SER A 87 9.11 -5.59 5.41
CA SER A 87 10.12 -5.38 4.37
C SER A 87 9.44 -4.94 3.07
N ALA A 88 10.16 -4.18 2.24
CA ALA A 88 9.65 -3.81 0.93
C ALA A 88 9.22 -5.04 0.12
N LYS A 89 10.02 -6.10 0.16
CA LYS A 89 9.71 -7.35 -0.55
C LYS A 89 8.43 -8.00 -0.04
N SER A 90 8.24 -8.11 1.28
CA SER A 90 7.03 -8.68 1.88
C SER A 90 5.77 -7.92 1.42
N LYS A 91 5.82 -6.60 1.48
CA LYS A 91 4.71 -5.72 1.05
C LYS A 91 4.40 -5.87 -0.44
N MET A 92 5.41 -5.81 -1.29
CA MET A 92 5.26 -5.93 -2.74
C MET A 92 4.72 -7.32 -3.14
N ASP A 93 5.24 -8.39 -2.54
CA ASP A 93 4.78 -9.75 -2.78
C ASP A 93 3.31 -9.95 -2.35
N ALA A 94 2.93 -9.43 -1.18
CA ALA A 94 1.56 -9.51 -0.68
C ALA A 94 0.56 -8.79 -1.60
N ILE A 95 0.86 -7.56 -2.00
CA ILE A 95 0.00 -6.78 -2.91
C ILE A 95 -0.12 -7.46 -4.28
N THR A 96 0.99 -7.91 -4.86
CA THR A 96 0.97 -8.60 -6.16
C THR A 96 0.14 -9.88 -6.09
N LYS A 97 0.29 -10.67 -5.04
CA LYS A 97 -0.44 -11.91 -4.82
C LYS A 97 -1.95 -11.69 -4.65
N ALA A 98 -2.32 -10.56 -4.05
CA ALA A 98 -3.72 -10.18 -3.87
C ALA A 98 -4.39 -9.63 -5.15
N GLY A 99 -3.62 -9.33 -6.20
CA GLY A 99 -4.12 -8.76 -7.45
C GLY A 99 -3.94 -7.24 -7.57
N GLY A 100 -3.24 -6.62 -6.64
CA GLY A 100 -2.81 -5.23 -6.75
C GLY A 100 -1.56 -5.07 -7.62
N TYR A 101 -1.11 -3.85 -7.81
CA TYR A 101 0.02 -3.50 -8.69
C TYR A 101 1.12 -2.81 -7.89
N VAL A 102 2.36 -3.09 -8.24
CA VAL A 102 3.55 -2.49 -7.62
C VAL A 102 4.22 -1.56 -8.61
N ALA A 103 4.40 -0.31 -8.21
CA ALA A 103 5.22 0.65 -8.92
C ALA A 103 6.68 0.56 -8.45
N MET A 104 7.63 0.54 -9.36
CA MET A 104 9.06 0.50 -9.03
C MET A 104 9.61 1.89 -8.73
N THR A 105 8.98 2.92 -9.27
CA THR A 105 9.25 4.33 -9.00
C THR A 105 7.93 5.07 -8.77
N PRO A 106 7.92 6.22 -8.06
CA PRO A 106 6.70 7.02 -7.91
C PRO A 106 6.07 7.44 -9.24
N THR A 107 6.88 7.65 -10.27
CA THR A 107 6.41 8.05 -11.61
C THR A 107 5.72 6.91 -12.37
N ASP A 108 5.88 5.67 -11.96
CA ASP A 108 5.16 4.54 -12.55
C ASP A 108 3.70 4.48 -12.09
N ILE A 109 3.37 5.06 -10.93
CA ILE A 109 2.01 5.04 -10.37
C ILE A 109 0.97 5.55 -11.38
N PRO A 110 1.09 6.77 -11.93
CA PRO A 110 0.10 7.26 -12.89
C PRO A 110 0.05 6.45 -14.18
N VAL A 111 1.18 5.89 -14.63
CA VAL A 111 1.23 5.06 -15.83
C VAL A 111 0.41 3.77 -15.62
N ILE A 112 0.65 3.07 -14.51
CA ILE A 112 -0.08 1.83 -14.18
C ILE A 112 -1.57 2.13 -14.00
N LEU A 113 -1.94 3.15 -13.23
CA LEU A 113 -3.35 3.53 -13.04
C LEU A 113 -4.01 3.85 -14.36
N HIS A 114 -3.36 4.64 -15.22
CA HIS A 114 -3.91 4.99 -16.53
C HIS A 114 -4.21 3.74 -17.37
N GLU A 115 -3.31 2.76 -17.38
CA GLU A 115 -3.54 1.49 -18.09
C GLU A 115 -4.71 0.69 -17.51
N LYS A 116 -4.81 0.63 -16.17
CA LYS A 116 -5.83 -0.19 -15.49
C LYS A 116 -7.21 0.47 -15.47
N LEU A 117 -7.28 1.79 -15.60
CA LEU A 117 -8.53 2.54 -15.73
C LEU A 117 -9.04 2.61 -17.17
N LYS A 118 -8.25 2.24 -18.15
CA LYS A 118 -8.72 2.08 -19.54
C LYS A 118 -9.66 0.87 -19.58
N LYS A 119 -10.88 1.16 -19.87
CA LYS A 119 -11.90 0.14 -20.17
C LYS A 119 -11.96 -0.17 -21.64
#